data_76ed10146877d4c6117b89aa2e685724
#
_entry.id   76ed10146877d4c6117b89aa2e685724
#
_cell.length_a   1.000
_cell.length_b   1.000
_cell.length_c   1.000
_cell.angle_alpha   90.00
_cell.angle_beta   90.00
_cell.angle_gamma   90.00
#
_symmetry.space_group_name_H-M   'P 1'
#
loop_
_entity.id
_entity.type
_entity.pdbx_description
1 polymer ?
#
loop_
_entity_poly.entity_id
_entity_poly.type
_entity_poly.pdbx_seq_one_letter_code
_entity_poly.pdbx_strand_id
1 'polypeptide(L)' 'MCKFEFDDTETSGIWWSTNVSIRDLCVELKEDSRCNDNDIVELLRSIANSIEDNGI' A
#
# COMPACT_ATOMS: atom_id res chain seq x y z
N MET A 1 -13.57 0.87 -12.45
CA MET A 1 -12.29 0.81 -11.75
C MET A 1 -11.57 2.12 -11.86
N CYS A 2 -11.10 2.61 -10.73
CA CYS A 2 -10.38 3.87 -10.72
C CYS A 2 -9.00 3.71 -11.31
N LYS A 3 -8.66 4.59 -12.20
CA LYS A 3 -7.37 4.60 -12.85
C LYS A 3 -6.65 5.86 -12.44
N PHE A 4 -5.49 5.70 -11.85
CA PHE A 4 -4.67 6.84 -11.51
C PHE A 4 -3.99 7.38 -12.74
N GLU A 5 -4.16 8.64 -13.00
CA GLU A 5 -3.45 9.33 -14.05
C GLU A 5 -2.58 10.38 -13.39
N PHE A 6 -1.29 10.24 -13.53
CA PHE A 6 -0.34 11.12 -12.87
C PHE A 6 0.14 12.21 -13.81
N ASP A 7 -0.81 12.97 -14.31
CA ASP A 7 -0.51 14.13 -15.15
C ASP A 7 -0.02 15.28 -14.30
N ASP A 8 -0.38 15.25 -13.03
CA ASP A 8 -0.09 16.29 -12.07
C ASP A 8 1.09 15.86 -11.21
N THR A 9 2.16 16.62 -11.24
CA THR A 9 3.36 16.34 -10.46
C THR A 9 3.07 16.27 -8.97
N GLU A 10 2.17 17.10 -8.50
CA GLU A 10 1.80 17.12 -7.10
C GLU A 10 1.10 15.83 -6.68
N THR A 11 0.13 15.38 -7.47
CA THR A 11 -0.57 14.13 -7.22
C THR A 11 0.39 12.95 -7.26
N SER A 12 1.28 12.96 -8.23
CA SER A 12 2.30 11.92 -8.37
C SER A 12 3.23 11.88 -7.17
N GLY A 13 3.62 13.05 -6.66
CA GLY A 13 4.46 13.16 -5.48
C GLY A 13 3.77 12.62 -4.23
N ILE A 14 2.51 12.93 -4.05
CA ILE A 14 1.72 12.44 -2.91
C ILE A 14 1.60 10.93 -3.00
N TRP A 15 1.28 10.40 -4.17
CA TRP A 15 1.16 8.97 -4.39
C TRP A 15 2.47 8.25 -4.03
N TRP A 16 3.58 8.77 -4.52
CA TRP A 16 4.89 8.18 -4.26
C TRP A 16 5.25 8.22 -2.78
N SER A 17 5.00 9.35 -2.13
CA SER A 17 5.28 9.52 -0.71
C SER A 17 4.46 8.51 0.12
N THR A 18 3.20 8.34 -0.22
CA THR A 18 2.34 7.35 0.44
C THR A 18 2.85 5.94 0.23
N ASN A 19 3.29 5.63 -0.99
CA ASN A 19 3.85 4.33 -1.33
C ASN A 19 5.06 4.01 -0.43
N VAL A 20 5.97 4.96 -0.30
CA VAL A 20 7.16 4.79 0.55
C VAL A 20 6.77 4.58 2.00
N SER A 21 5.82 5.36 2.50
CA SER A 21 5.34 5.23 3.88
C SER A 21 4.76 3.84 4.15
N ILE A 22 3.96 3.32 3.23
CA ILE A 22 3.37 1.99 3.36
C ILE A 22 4.48 0.93 3.36
N ARG A 23 5.46 1.08 2.50
CA ARG A 23 6.58 0.14 2.44
C ARG A 23 7.39 0.14 3.73
N ASP A 24 7.61 1.31 4.31
CA ASP A 24 8.32 1.42 5.58
C ASP A 24 7.57 0.71 6.70
N LEU A 25 6.26 0.86 6.75
CA LEU A 25 5.43 0.15 7.71
C LEU A 25 5.51 -1.36 7.51
N CYS A 26 5.55 -1.81 6.27
CA CYS A 26 5.69 -3.22 5.95
C CYS A 26 7.04 -3.76 6.41
N VAL A 27 8.10 -2.98 6.26
CA VAL A 27 9.43 -3.37 6.73
C VAL A 27 9.42 -3.54 8.24
N GLU A 28 8.82 -2.60 8.96
CA GLU A 28 8.69 -2.69 10.41
C GLU A 28 7.92 -3.94 10.81
N LEU A 29 6.84 -4.25 10.12
CA LEU A 29 6.06 -5.45 10.39
C LEU A 29 6.89 -6.71 10.19
N LYS A 30 7.66 -6.76 9.13
CA LYS A 30 8.53 -7.92 8.87
C LYS A 30 9.55 -8.11 9.99
N GLU A 31 10.15 -7.03 10.46
CA GLU A 31 11.15 -7.09 11.51
C GLU A 31 10.54 -7.51 12.84
N ASP A 32 9.38 -6.99 13.17
CA ASP A 32 8.73 -7.28 14.45
C ASP A 32 8.12 -8.67 14.51
N SER A 33 7.49 -9.11 13.42
CA SER A 33 6.76 -10.39 13.40
C SER A 33 7.52 -11.49 12.67
N ARG A 34 8.62 -11.16 12.03
CA ARG A 34 9.44 -12.09 11.24
C ARG A 34 8.66 -12.78 10.12
N CYS A 35 7.66 -12.10 9.61
CA CYS A 35 6.94 -12.62 8.46
C CYS A 35 7.75 -12.42 7.18
N ASN A 36 7.37 -13.13 6.13
CA ASN A 36 8.06 -13.04 4.86
C ASN A 36 7.33 -12.10 3.89
N ASP A 37 7.89 -11.95 2.69
CA ASP A 37 7.30 -11.06 1.69
C ASP A 37 5.91 -11.51 1.25
N ASN A 38 5.67 -12.82 1.20
CA ASN A 38 4.35 -13.34 0.85
C ASN A 38 3.28 -12.91 1.86
N ASP A 39 3.64 -12.89 3.13
CA ASP A 39 2.72 -12.45 4.17
C ASP A 39 2.36 -10.97 3.99
N ILE A 40 3.34 -10.17 3.59
CA ILE A 40 3.10 -8.75 3.31
C ILE A 40 2.17 -8.59 2.11
N VAL A 41 2.39 -9.37 1.05
CA VAL A 41 1.51 -9.34 -0.13
C VAL A 41 0.08 -9.70 0.27
N GLU A 42 -0.11 -10.70 1.09
CA GLU A 42 -1.44 -11.09 1.55
C GLU A 42 -2.11 -10.02 2.40
N LEU A 43 -1.33 -9.37 3.25
CA LEU A 43 -1.84 -8.25 4.05
C LEU A 43 -2.36 -7.14 3.14
N LEU A 44 -1.56 -6.74 2.16
CA LEU A 44 -1.93 -5.66 1.25
C LEU A 44 -3.13 -6.04 0.40
N ARG A 45 -3.21 -7.29 -0.03
CA ARG A 45 -4.38 -7.78 -0.76
C ARG A 45 -5.64 -7.73 0.08
N SER A 46 -5.52 -8.11 1.35
CA SER A 46 -6.66 -8.08 2.26
C SER A 46 -7.18 -6.65 2.42
N ILE A 47 -6.27 -5.70 2.56
CA ILE A 47 -6.65 -4.29 2.66
C ILE A 47 -7.31 -3.83 1.36
N ALA A 48 -6.73 -4.18 0.23
CA ALA A 48 -7.28 -3.81 -1.07
C ALA A 48 -8.69 -4.37 -1.27
N ASN A 49 -8.90 -5.63 -0.92
CA ASN A 49 -10.21 -6.27 -1.02
C ASN A 49 -11.24 -5.59 -0.11
N SER A 50 -10.83 -5.24 1.08
CA SER A 50 -11.71 -4.54 2.02
C SER A 50 -12.13 -3.18 1.47
N ILE A 51 -11.20 -2.47 0.84
CA ILE A 51 -11.49 -1.17 0.25
C ILE A 51 -12.46 -1.33 -0.93
N GLU A 52 -12.28 -2.37 -1.75
CA GLU A 52 -13.17 -2.63 -2.87
C GLU A 52 -14.59 -2.94 -2.43
N ASP A 53 -14.73 -3.69 -1.33
CA ASP A 53 -16.04 -4.11 -0.85
C ASP A 53 -16.76 -2.99 -0.09
N ASN A 54 -16.05 -2.30 0.77
CA ASN A 54 -16.65 -1.37 1.73
C ASN A 54 -16.17 0.07 1.57
N GLY A 55 -15.11 0.28 0.82
CA GLY A 55 -14.46 1.58 0.74
C GLY A 55 -13.58 1.84 1.96
N ILE A 56 -13.02 2.99 1.99
CA ILE A 56 -12.24 3.43 3.12
C ILE A 56 -13.13 4.15 4.12
#